data_dd809f773b944e247df9662511aab20c
#
_entry.id   dd809f773b944e247df9662511aab20c
#
_cell.length_a   1.000
_cell.length_b   1.000
_cell.length_c   1.000
_cell.angle_alpha   90.00
_cell.angle_beta   90.00
_cell.angle_gamma   90.00
#
_symmetry.space_group_name_H-M   'P 1'
#
loop_
_entity.id
_entity.type
_entity.pdbx_description
1 polymer ?
#
loop_
_entity_poly.entity_id
_entity_poly.type
_entity_poly.pdbx_seq_one_letter_code
_entity_poly.pdbx_strand_id
1 'polypeptide(L)'
;VSNDKDFFQLCDDETVLMRPVKKELLNKSRIIEQTGVHPTNMALARAIIGDASDNLPGIKGVGFATVAKRLDFLSEEKAYTIEEVIEHCEHAESKLKFFPNIVEGKGLIEHNYKMMQLYVPQMSYQSKMVVKEAVEGFDFTFNKTEIIRMMRDDGFGELNLEDLKTHMNKIVRECS
;
A
#
# COMPACT_ATOMS: atom_id res chain seq x y z
N VAL A 1 10.75 -0.60 -1.69
CA VAL A 1 11.03 0.32 -2.80
C VAL A 1 9.93 0.19 -3.84
N SER A 2 9.12 1.24 -4.06
CA SER A 2 8.04 1.25 -5.06
C SER A 2 7.57 2.67 -5.36
N ASN A 3 7.02 2.90 -6.56
CA ASN A 3 6.31 4.13 -6.90
C ASN A 3 4.81 4.05 -6.64
N ASP A 4 4.30 2.88 -6.34
CA ASP A 4 2.91 2.61 -6.10
C ASP A 4 2.44 3.23 -4.78
N LYS A 5 1.30 3.92 -4.83
CA LYS A 5 0.69 4.57 -3.67
C LYS A 5 -0.02 3.58 -2.75
N ASP A 6 -0.32 2.37 -3.21
CA ASP A 6 -0.93 1.36 -2.37
C ASP A 6 -0.03 0.98 -1.20
N PHE A 7 1.28 1.05 -1.39
CA PHE A 7 2.24 0.81 -0.31
C PHE A 7 2.28 1.90 0.77
N PHE A 8 1.58 3.04 0.60
CA PHE A 8 1.46 4.05 1.67
C PHE A 8 0.82 3.47 2.93
N GLN A 9 -0.10 2.54 2.77
CA GLN A 9 -0.76 1.86 3.89
C GLN A 9 0.16 0.99 4.75
N LEU A 10 1.35 0.61 4.23
CA LEU A 10 2.32 -0.23 4.93
C LEU A 10 3.39 0.59 5.67
N CYS A 11 3.35 1.92 5.58
CA CYS A 11 4.33 2.77 6.27
C CYS A 11 3.92 2.98 7.72
N ASP A 12 4.84 2.67 8.62
CA ASP A 12 4.71 2.83 10.07
C ASP A 12 5.99 3.42 10.67
N ASP A 13 6.27 3.13 11.94
CA ASP A 13 7.48 3.62 12.61
C ASP A 13 8.75 2.87 12.18
N GLU A 14 8.62 1.66 11.66
CA GLU A 14 9.73 0.80 11.22
C GLU A 14 9.86 0.74 9.69
N THR A 15 8.77 1.00 8.97
CA THR A 15 8.67 0.85 7.51
C THR A 15 8.61 2.20 6.80
N VAL A 16 9.53 2.45 5.89
CA VAL A 16 9.53 3.63 5.01
C VAL A 16 9.45 3.22 3.54
N LEU A 17 8.78 3.99 2.73
CA LEU A 17 8.66 3.78 1.29
C LEU A 17 9.66 4.65 0.52
N MET A 18 10.59 4.02 -0.18
CA MET A 18 11.47 4.68 -1.12
C MET A 18 10.83 4.70 -2.51
N ARG A 19 10.60 5.90 -3.05
CA ARG A 19 10.06 6.12 -4.41
C ARG A 19 11.19 6.47 -5.38
N PRO A 20 11.67 5.52 -6.20
CA PRO A 20 12.88 5.72 -6.99
C PRO A 20 12.73 6.78 -8.09
N VAL A 21 11.57 6.90 -8.72
CA VAL A 21 11.32 7.90 -9.77
C VAL A 21 11.37 9.33 -9.22
N LYS A 22 10.78 9.56 -8.05
CA LYS A 22 10.76 10.87 -7.38
C LYS A 22 11.98 11.10 -6.49
N LYS A 23 12.81 10.06 -6.27
CA LYS A 23 13.97 10.07 -5.37
C LYS A 23 13.60 10.56 -3.96
N GLU A 24 12.45 10.13 -3.44
CA GLU A 24 11.95 10.53 -2.13
C GLU A 24 11.77 9.34 -1.20
N LEU A 25 12.01 9.56 0.09
CA LEU A 25 11.69 8.63 1.17
C LEU A 25 10.43 9.14 1.87
N LEU A 26 9.42 8.29 1.94
CA LEU A 26 8.16 8.57 2.62
C LEU A 26 8.07 7.72 3.88
N ASN A 27 8.00 8.38 5.01
CA ASN A 27 7.61 7.81 6.30
C ASN A 27 6.16 8.19 6.62
N LYS A 28 5.63 7.68 7.71
CA LYS A 28 4.30 7.97 8.23
C LYS A 28 3.97 9.46 8.21
N SER A 29 4.84 10.30 8.79
CA SER A 29 4.61 11.74 8.91
C SER A 29 4.51 12.45 7.55
N ARG A 30 5.38 12.10 6.59
CA ARG A 30 5.34 12.67 5.24
C ARG A 30 4.10 12.24 4.46
N ILE A 31 3.61 11.03 4.67
CA ILE A 31 2.37 10.56 4.04
C ILE A 31 1.18 11.37 4.56
N ILE A 32 1.09 11.59 5.88
CA ILE A 32 0.05 12.41 6.48
C ILE A 32 0.13 13.87 5.95
N GLU A 33 1.33 14.44 5.88
CA GLU A 33 1.54 15.79 5.34
C GLU A 33 1.06 15.92 3.88
N GLN A 34 1.35 14.90 3.04
CA GLN A 34 0.99 14.92 1.62
C GLN A 34 -0.48 14.62 1.35
N THR A 35 -1.11 13.80 2.16
CA THR A 35 -2.45 13.25 1.89
C THR A 35 -3.52 13.70 2.87
N GLY A 36 -3.13 14.12 4.07
CA GLY A 36 -4.02 14.38 5.20
C GLY A 36 -4.63 13.12 5.81
N VAL A 37 -4.08 11.93 5.47
CA VAL A 37 -4.59 10.63 5.91
C VAL A 37 -3.46 9.83 6.55
N HIS A 38 -3.74 9.21 7.70
CA HIS A 38 -2.79 8.31 8.34
C HIS A 38 -2.63 7.03 7.51
N PRO A 39 -1.43 6.42 7.41
CA PRO A 39 -1.21 5.17 6.69
C PRO A 39 -2.21 4.06 7.03
N THR A 40 -2.55 3.89 8.30
CA THR A 40 -3.56 2.92 8.77
C THR A 40 -4.92 3.06 8.07
N ASN A 41 -5.31 4.29 7.70
CA ASN A 41 -6.58 4.60 7.03
C ASN A 41 -6.43 4.79 5.52
N MET A 42 -5.24 4.57 4.98
CA MET A 42 -4.94 4.85 3.56
C MET A 42 -5.75 3.98 2.61
N ALA A 43 -5.91 2.68 2.91
CA ALA A 43 -6.72 1.78 2.09
C ALA A 43 -8.19 2.25 2.04
N LEU A 44 -8.74 2.70 3.17
CA LEU A 44 -10.10 3.23 3.27
C LEU A 44 -10.27 4.54 2.48
N ALA A 45 -9.33 5.47 2.63
CA ALA A 45 -9.35 6.72 1.87
C ALA A 45 -9.26 6.47 0.36
N ARG A 46 -8.38 5.56 -0.08
CA ARG A 46 -8.27 5.19 -1.49
C ARG A 46 -9.50 4.46 -2.01
N ALA A 47 -10.15 3.64 -1.19
CA ALA A 47 -11.41 3.00 -1.58
C ALA A 47 -12.52 4.03 -1.87
N ILE A 48 -12.55 5.14 -1.13
CA ILE A 48 -13.47 6.26 -1.37
C ILE A 48 -13.08 7.04 -2.63
N ILE A 49 -11.79 7.32 -2.81
CA ILE A 49 -11.26 8.14 -3.91
C ILE A 49 -11.29 7.36 -5.24
N GLY A 50 -11.06 6.04 -5.18
CA GLY A 50 -10.85 5.19 -6.34
C GLY A 50 -9.43 5.26 -6.90
N ASP A 51 -9.16 4.42 -7.90
CA ASP A 51 -7.94 4.45 -8.70
C ASP A 51 -8.25 4.23 -10.19
N ALA A 52 -8.07 5.29 -10.97
CA ALA A 52 -8.33 5.24 -12.41
C ALA A 52 -7.31 4.35 -13.17
N SER A 53 -6.08 4.17 -12.63
CA SER A 53 -5.07 3.31 -13.25
C SER A 53 -5.47 1.83 -13.18
N ASP A 54 -6.18 1.44 -12.12
CA ASP A 54 -6.66 0.08 -11.89
C ASP A 54 -8.13 -0.12 -12.30
N ASN A 55 -8.70 0.90 -12.98
CA ASN A 55 -10.11 0.91 -13.39
C ASN A 55 -11.09 0.74 -12.19
N LEU A 56 -10.72 1.29 -11.04
CA LEU A 56 -11.54 1.31 -9.84
C LEU A 56 -12.15 2.72 -9.66
N PRO A 57 -13.41 2.91 -10.04
CA PRO A 57 -14.06 4.22 -9.89
C PRO A 57 -14.24 4.55 -8.40
N GLY A 58 -14.01 5.81 -8.03
CA GLY A 58 -14.31 6.31 -6.70
C GLY A 58 -15.57 7.16 -6.65
N ILE A 59 -15.86 7.72 -5.49
CA ILE A 59 -16.96 8.66 -5.31
C ILE A 59 -16.67 9.94 -6.10
N LYS A 60 -17.59 10.32 -6.95
CA LYS A 60 -17.41 11.42 -7.91
C LYS A 60 -17.03 12.74 -7.22
N GLY A 61 -15.93 13.32 -7.66
CA GLY A 61 -15.45 14.62 -7.17
C GLY A 61 -14.75 14.54 -5.81
N VAL A 62 -14.43 13.34 -5.34
CA VAL A 62 -13.69 13.12 -4.08
C VAL A 62 -12.24 12.78 -4.38
N GLY A 63 -11.32 13.51 -3.76
CA GLY A 63 -9.88 13.26 -3.78
C GLY A 63 -9.31 13.42 -2.38
N PHE A 64 -8.00 13.21 -2.20
CA PHE A 64 -7.34 13.31 -0.89
C PHE A 64 -7.64 14.61 -0.16
N ALA A 65 -7.58 15.77 -0.84
CA ALA A 65 -7.89 17.05 -0.22
C ALA A 65 -9.33 17.13 0.30
N THR A 66 -10.29 16.46 -0.37
CA THR A 66 -11.67 16.40 0.09
C THR A 66 -11.83 15.48 1.28
N VAL A 67 -11.19 14.30 1.22
CA VAL A 67 -11.17 13.34 2.33
C VAL A 67 -10.55 13.98 3.57
N ALA A 68 -9.35 14.53 3.47
CA ALA A 68 -8.65 15.21 4.57
C ALA A 68 -9.46 16.33 5.22
N LYS A 69 -10.27 17.05 4.42
CA LYS A 69 -11.09 18.16 4.92
C LYS A 69 -12.41 17.72 5.54
N ARG A 70 -12.99 16.60 5.10
CA ARG A 70 -14.36 16.18 5.45
C ARG A 70 -14.41 14.97 6.38
N LEU A 71 -13.35 14.18 6.37
CA LEU A 71 -13.12 13.01 7.20
C LEU A 71 -11.75 13.15 7.88
N ASP A 72 -11.55 14.28 8.55
CA ASP A 72 -10.27 14.69 9.17
C ASP A 72 -9.79 13.69 10.23
N PHE A 73 -10.73 12.97 10.86
CA PHE A 73 -10.41 11.88 11.77
C PHE A 73 -9.61 10.74 11.12
N LEU A 74 -9.62 10.60 9.80
CA LEU A 74 -8.76 9.62 9.10
C LEU A 74 -7.27 9.97 9.15
N SER A 75 -6.91 11.15 9.66
CA SER A 75 -5.52 11.53 9.96
C SER A 75 -5.01 10.93 11.27
N GLU A 76 -5.87 10.37 12.11
CA GLU A 76 -5.53 9.71 13.35
C GLU A 76 -4.96 8.30 13.12
N GLU A 77 -4.15 7.81 14.05
CA GLU A 77 -3.56 6.47 13.99
C GLU A 77 -4.59 5.34 14.19
N LYS A 78 -5.75 5.65 14.80
CA LYS A 78 -6.86 4.72 14.93
C LYS A 78 -7.26 4.18 13.56
N ALA A 79 -7.38 2.84 13.43
CA ALA A 79 -7.98 2.21 12.27
C ALA A 79 -9.51 2.41 12.28
N TYR A 80 -10.02 3.10 11.28
CA TYR A 80 -11.46 3.30 11.09
C TYR A 80 -12.03 2.26 10.13
N THR A 81 -13.27 1.84 10.38
CA THR A 81 -14.01 0.93 9.51
C THR A 81 -14.84 1.71 8.48
N ILE A 82 -15.31 1.01 7.43
CA ILE A 82 -16.24 1.59 6.46
C ILE A 82 -17.53 2.00 7.18
N GLU A 83 -18.01 1.19 8.11
CA GLU A 83 -19.23 1.43 8.88
C GLU A 83 -19.14 2.73 9.69
N GLU A 84 -18.01 2.97 10.37
CA GLU A 84 -17.79 4.21 11.12
C GLU A 84 -17.80 5.46 10.21
N VAL A 85 -17.23 5.35 9.01
CA VAL A 85 -17.26 6.44 8.01
C VAL A 85 -18.70 6.68 7.51
N ILE A 86 -19.44 5.63 7.22
CA ILE A 86 -20.83 5.74 6.76
C ILE A 86 -21.69 6.38 7.86
N GLU A 87 -21.61 5.89 9.10
CA GLU A 87 -22.32 6.43 10.26
C GLU A 87 -22.01 7.92 10.48
N HIS A 88 -20.73 8.30 10.39
CA HIS A 88 -20.33 9.70 10.46
C HIS A 88 -21.00 10.54 9.34
N CYS A 89 -21.06 10.00 8.12
CA CYS A 89 -21.66 10.71 6.99
C CYS A 89 -23.20 10.80 7.09
N GLU A 90 -23.87 9.81 7.66
CA GLU A 90 -25.31 9.81 7.90
C GLU A 90 -25.74 10.86 8.93
N HIS A 91 -24.90 11.06 9.97
CA HIS A 91 -25.17 12.02 11.04
C HIS A 91 -24.62 13.42 10.75
N ALA A 92 -23.97 13.64 9.61
CA ALA A 92 -23.40 14.93 9.28
C ALA A 92 -24.47 15.99 9.00
N GLU A 93 -24.58 17.01 9.87
CA GLU A 93 -25.46 18.17 9.69
C GLU A 93 -24.95 19.10 8.58
N SER A 94 -24.80 18.60 7.36
CA SER A 94 -24.23 19.33 6.25
C SER A 94 -25.05 19.17 4.97
N LYS A 95 -25.28 20.29 4.26
CA LYS A 95 -25.96 20.30 2.94
C LYS A 95 -25.05 19.90 1.76
N LEU A 96 -23.81 19.50 2.05
CA LEU A 96 -22.86 19.12 1.00
C LEU A 96 -23.20 17.74 0.45
N LYS A 97 -23.24 17.64 -0.88
CA LYS A 97 -23.47 16.38 -1.58
C LYS A 97 -22.42 15.29 -1.29
N PHE A 98 -21.29 15.67 -0.70
CA PHE A 98 -20.23 14.73 -0.29
C PHE A 98 -20.77 13.62 0.61
N PHE A 99 -21.45 14.00 1.71
CA PHE A 99 -21.91 13.05 2.72
C PHE A 99 -22.94 12.04 2.17
N PRO A 100 -24.04 12.47 1.55
CA PRO A 100 -24.97 11.50 0.96
C PRO A 100 -24.33 10.65 -0.15
N ASN A 101 -23.43 11.19 -0.95
CA ASN A 101 -22.74 10.42 -1.99
C ASN A 101 -21.85 9.30 -1.38
N ILE A 102 -21.24 9.52 -0.21
CA ILE A 102 -20.48 8.48 0.50
C ILE A 102 -21.43 7.37 0.96
N VAL A 103 -22.57 7.73 1.56
CA VAL A 103 -23.57 6.77 2.04
C VAL A 103 -24.14 5.93 0.89
N GLU A 104 -24.56 6.58 -0.20
CA GLU A 104 -25.06 5.91 -1.40
C GLU A 104 -23.99 5.02 -2.06
N GLY A 105 -22.72 5.45 -1.98
CA GLY A 105 -21.58 4.73 -2.54
C GLY A 105 -21.02 3.61 -1.69
N LYS A 106 -21.62 3.24 -0.55
CA LYS A 106 -21.12 2.23 0.38
C LYS A 106 -20.66 0.95 -0.31
N GLY A 107 -21.50 0.37 -1.17
CA GLY A 107 -21.16 -0.88 -1.87
C GLY A 107 -19.96 -0.75 -2.81
N LEU A 108 -19.78 0.41 -3.45
CA LEU A 108 -18.58 0.71 -4.24
C LEU A 108 -17.34 0.82 -3.37
N ILE A 109 -17.44 1.49 -2.22
CA ILE A 109 -16.34 1.64 -1.26
C ILE A 109 -15.92 0.28 -0.71
N GLU A 110 -16.87 -0.58 -0.34
CA GLU A 110 -16.61 -1.95 0.12
C GLU A 110 -15.89 -2.79 -0.95
N HIS A 111 -16.34 -2.68 -2.22
CA HIS A 111 -15.69 -3.36 -3.33
C HIS A 111 -14.24 -2.88 -3.51
N ASN A 112 -14.03 -1.57 -3.62
CA ASN A 112 -12.71 -0.98 -3.79
C ASN A 112 -11.78 -1.32 -2.62
N TYR A 113 -12.28 -1.29 -1.39
CA TYR A 113 -11.50 -1.62 -0.19
C TYR A 113 -10.98 -3.06 -0.24
N LYS A 114 -11.82 -4.02 -0.65
CA LYS A 114 -11.40 -5.42 -0.82
C LYS A 114 -10.30 -5.59 -1.85
N MET A 115 -10.29 -4.74 -2.88
CA MET A 115 -9.28 -4.80 -3.95
C MET A 115 -7.96 -4.11 -3.56
N MET A 116 -8.03 -3.03 -2.77
CA MET A 116 -6.88 -2.15 -2.51
C MET A 116 -6.16 -2.44 -1.19
N GLN A 117 -6.83 -3.06 -0.18
CA GLN A 117 -6.20 -3.31 1.11
C GLN A 117 -5.15 -4.41 1.02
N LEU A 118 -4.00 -4.22 1.68
CA LEU A 118 -2.86 -5.15 1.67
C LEU A 118 -2.70 -5.93 2.98
N TYR A 119 -3.43 -5.55 4.05
CA TYR A 119 -3.27 -6.16 5.38
C TYR A 119 -3.89 -7.56 5.51
N VAL A 120 -4.99 -7.80 4.80
CA VAL A 120 -5.69 -9.09 4.85
C VAL A 120 -5.97 -9.56 3.43
N PRO A 121 -4.94 -9.99 2.69
CA PRO A 121 -5.13 -10.47 1.32
C PRO A 121 -6.07 -11.69 1.33
N GLN A 122 -7.01 -11.71 0.38
CA GLN A 122 -7.91 -12.83 0.20
C GLN A 122 -7.17 -14.00 -0.47
N MET A 123 -6.41 -14.72 0.33
CA MET A 123 -5.66 -15.91 -0.10
C MET A 123 -6.25 -17.17 0.53
N SER A 124 -6.23 -18.26 -0.23
CA SER A 124 -6.58 -19.57 0.33
C SER A 124 -5.63 -19.95 1.46
N TYR A 125 -6.09 -20.80 2.38
CA TYR A 125 -5.22 -21.33 3.44
C TYR A 125 -3.98 -22.02 2.86
N GLN A 126 -4.16 -22.82 1.79
CA GLN A 126 -3.06 -23.49 1.11
C GLN A 126 -2.04 -22.51 0.55
N SER A 127 -2.49 -21.42 -0.11
CA SER A 127 -1.58 -20.38 -0.61
C SER A 127 -0.80 -19.69 0.51
N LYS A 128 -1.46 -19.42 1.65
CA LYS A 128 -0.80 -18.86 2.84
C LYS A 128 0.29 -19.78 3.39
N MET A 129 -0.01 -21.09 3.45
CA MET A 129 0.96 -22.08 3.93
C MET A 129 2.17 -22.18 3.00
N VAL A 130 1.96 -22.22 1.68
CA VAL A 130 3.06 -22.28 0.69
C VAL A 130 3.97 -21.05 0.84
N VAL A 131 3.39 -19.84 0.97
CA VAL A 131 4.17 -18.61 1.17
C VAL A 131 4.93 -18.66 2.49
N LYS A 132 4.27 -19.10 3.58
CA LYS A 132 4.89 -19.20 4.90
C LYS A 132 6.07 -20.17 4.88
N GLU A 133 5.89 -21.38 4.35
CA GLU A 133 6.95 -22.39 4.24
C GLU A 133 8.10 -21.89 3.36
N ALA A 134 7.82 -21.19 2.26
CA ALA A 134 8.84 -20.61 1.41
C ALA A 134 9.65 -19.52 2.12
N VAL A 135 9.03 -18.71 2.96
CA VAL A 135 9.71 -17.64 3.73
C VAL A 135 10.51 -18.22 4.90
N GLU A 136 9.89 -19.13 5.69
CA GLU A 136 10.54 -19.74 6.88
C GLU A 136 11.65 -20.71 6.51
N GLY A 137 11.51 -21.42 5.39
CA GLY A 137 12.53 -22.34 4.86
C GLY A 137 13.55 -21.73 3.93
N PHE A 138 13.51 -20.39 3.74
CA PHE A 138 14.42 -19.71 2.82
C PHE A 138 15.83 -19.64 3.41
N ASP A 139 16.78 -20.29 2.73
CA ASP A 139 18.21 -20.16 3.00
C ASP A 139 18.88 -19.44 1.82
N PHE A 140 19.51 -18.31 2.11
CA PHE A 140 20.15 -17.52 1.07
C PHE A 140 21.47 -18.13 0.65
N THR A 141 21.53 -18.58 -0.59
CA THR A 141 22.79 -19.00 -1.24
C THR A 141 23.04 -18.21 -2.52
N PHE A 142 24.22 -17.59 -2.62
CA PHE A 142 24.60 -16.87 -3.84
C PHE A 142 25.04 -17.86 -4.93
N ASN A 143 24.16 -18.11 -5.89
CA ASN A 143 24.46 -18.97 -7.06
C ASN A 143 24.68 -18.13 -8.33
N LYS A 144 25.97 -17.87 -8.63
CA LYS A 144 26.37 -17.06 -9.80
C LYS A 144 25.85 -17.63 -11.13
N THR A 145 25.88 -18.94 -11.29
CA THR A 145 25.45 -19.59 -12.55
C THR A 145 23.95 -19.41 -12.78
N GLU A 146 23.17 -19.58 -11.73
CA GLU A 146 21.72 -19.42 -11.78
C GLU A 146 21.31 -17.97 -12.05
N ILE A 147 21.98 -17.02 -11.39
CA ILE A 147 21.76 -15.59 -11.65
C ILE A 147 22.04 -15.24 -13.10
N ILE A 148 23.15 -15.71 -13.68
CA ILE A 148 23.48 -15.47 -15.10
C ILE A 148 22.41 -16.08 -16.01
N ARG A 149 21.92 -17.29 -15.70
CA ARG A 149 20.86 -17.93 -16.45
C ARG A 149 19.58 -17.10 -16.44
N MET A 150 19.11 -16.69 -15.26
CA MET A 150 17.92 -15.85 -15.10
C MET A 150 18.05 -14.53 -15.83
N MET A 151 19.19 -13.85 -15.71
CA MET A 151 19.46 -12.60 -16.42
C MET A 151 19.37 -12.76 -17.95
N ARG A 152 19.88 -13.87 -18.48
CA ARG A 152 19.81 -14.18 -19.91
C ARG A 152 18.37 -14.41 -20.35
N ASP A 153 17.63 -15.20 -19.57
CA ASP A 153 16.25 -15.57 -19.87
C ASP A 153 15.33 -14.33 -19.84
N ASP A 154 15.61 -13.39 -18.93
CA ASP A 154 14.87 -12.14 -18.77
C ASP A 154 15.36 -10.99 -19.68
N GLY A 155 16.43 -11.21 -20.45
CA GLY A 155 17.03 -10.18 -21.30
C GLY A 155 17.69 -9.02 -20.53
N PHE A 156 18.11 -9.26 -19.29
CA PHE A 156 18.86 -8.27 -18.50
C PHE A 156 20.25 -8.04 -19.11
N GLY A 157 20.67 -6.77 -19.05
CA GLY A 157 22.01 -6.37 -19.44
C GLY A 157 23.11 -6.86 -18.49
N GLU A 158 24.31 -6.33 -18.63
CA GLU A 158 25.44 -6.69 -17.80
C GLU A 158 25.29 -6.18 -16.36
N LEU A 159 25.45 -7.07 -15.38
CA LEU A 159 25.53 -6.78 -13.95
C LEU A 159 26.92 -7.12 -13.42
N ASN A 160 27.50 -6.26 -12.59
CA ASN A 160 28.70 -6.60 -11.84
C ASN A 160 28.35 -7.59 -10.73
N LEU A 161 28.54 -8.89 -11.02
CA LEU A 161 28.18 -9.96 -10.09
C LEU A 161 29.06 -10.01 -8.83
N GLU A 162 30.27 -9.48 -8.87
CA GLU A 162 31.14 -9.42 -7.67
C GLU A 162 30.64 -8.33 -6.71
N ASP A 163 30.24 -7.19 -7.23
CA ASP A 163 29.58 -6.14 -6.42
C ASP A 163 28.25 -6.62 -5.86
N LEU A 164 27.45 -7.28 -6.67
CA LEU A 164 26.19 -7.87 -6.21
C LEU A 164 26.42 -8.85 -5.07
N LYS A 165 27.36 -9.79 -5.21
CA LYS A 165 27.73 -10.76 -4.17
C LYS A 165 28.19 -10.09 -2.88
N THR A 166 29.01 -9.04 -3.03
CA THR A 166 29.53 -8.29 -1.88
C THR A 166 28.39 -7.62 -1.10
N HIS A 167 27.47 -6.96 -1.80
CA HIS A 167 26.31 -6.30 -1.17
C HIS A 167 25.35 -7.31 -0.53
N MET A 168 25.06 -8.42 -1.20
CA MET A 168 24.19 -9.48 -0.68
C MET A 168 24.78 -10.11 0.58
N ASN A 169 26.10 -10.42 0.60
CA ASN A 169 26.76 -10.93 1.79
C ASN A 169 26.74 -9.94 2.96
N LYS A 170 26.78 -8.63 2.67
CA LYS A 170 26.66 -7.59 3.71
C LYS A 170 25.27 -7.63 4.32
N ILE A 171 24.20 -7.66 3.50
CA ILE A 171 22.82 -7.73 3.96
C ILE A 171 22.61 -8.97 4.86
N VAL A 172 23.06 -10.15 4.42
CA VAL A 172 22.92 -11.38 5.21
C VAL A 172 23.55 -11.24 6.59
N ARG A 173 24.77 -10.62 6.68
CA ARG A 173 25.45 -10.40 7.96
C ARG A 173 24.78 -9.40 8.88
N GLU A 174 24.08 -8.39 8.31
CA GLU A 174 23.39 -7.37 9.09
C GLU A 174 22.01 -7.85 9.57
N CYS A 175 21.43 -8.87 8.91
CA CYS A 175 20.14 -9.46 9.26
C CYS A 175 20.24 -10.75 10.09
N SER A 176 21.45 -11.28 10.33
CA SER A 176 21.70 -12.46 11.16
C SER A 176 22.10 -12.07 12.58
#